data_c53858eeee2e22eb53ccf0a95bae8ec9
#
_entry.id   c53858eeee2e22eb53ccf0a95bae8ec9
#
_cell.length_a   1.000
_cell.length_b   1.000
_cell.length_c   1.000
_cell.angle_alpha   90.00
_cell.angle_beta   90.00
_cell.angle_gamma   90.00
#
_symmetry.space_group_name_H-M   'P 1'
#
loop_
_entity.id
_entity.type
_entity.pdbx_description
1 polymer ?
#
loop_
_entity_poly.entity_id
_entity_poly.type
_entity_poly.pdbx_seq_one_letter_code
_entity_poly.pdbx_strand_id
1 'polypeptide(L)'
;MTSITNPNSHNYLDRLNSRELSVGRKLDTGAPLTGTDEHDLADFTAMNEVGLPVIPAESHIARAHSSNRSETILRRPYNYDDTPQPGEISNSGLLFAAYQADPVRQYLPIQQRLAEQDMLNTWTVPIGSAVFAIPPGCQEGGYIGQGALEE
;
A
#
# COMPACT_ATOMS: atom_id res chain seq x y z
N MET A 1 -17.85 -25.99 -35.19
CA MET A 1 -17.03 -24.80 -34.89
C MET A 1 -16.43 -24.97 -33.49
N THR A 2 -15.22 -25.45 -33.41
CA THR A 2 -14.53 -25.71 -32.15
C THR A 2 -13.83 -24.40 -31.72
N SER A 3 -14.29 -23.78 -30.63
CA SER A 3 -13.63 -22.61 -30.02
C SER A 3 -12.28 -23.04 -29.49
N ILE A 4 -11.22 -22.58 -30.09
CA ILE A 4 -9.85 -22.73 -29.56
C ILE A 4 -9.71 -21.68 -28.43
N THR A 5 -9.99 -22.09 -27.19
CA THR A 5 -9.63 -21.29 -26.01
C THR A 5 -8.10 -21.29 -25.89
N ASN A 6 -7.51 -20.11 -26.03
CA ASN A 6 -6.10 -19.91 -25.85
C ASN A 6 -5.70 -20.29 -24.40
N PRO A 7 -4.87 -21.32 -24.16
CA PRO A 7 -4.53 -21.77 -22.80
C PRO A 7 -3.76 -20.70 -22.00
N ASN A 8 -3.24 -19.64 -22.65
CA ASN A 8 -2.61 -18.51 -21.98
C ASN A 8 -3.62 -17.45 -21.45
N SER A 9 -4.90 -17.46 -21.91
CA SER A 9 -5.88 -16.48 -21.44
C SER A 9 -6.33 -16.74 -20.00
N HIS A 10 -6.49 -17.99 -19.59
CA HIS A 10 -6.82 -18.36 -18.21
C HIS A 10 -5.73 -17.91 -17.23
N ASN A 11 -4.46 -18.12 -17.59
CA ASN A 11 -3.33 -17.76 -16.75
C ASN A 11 -3.15 -16.24 -16.59
N TYR A 12 -3.59 -15.45 -17.57
CA TYR A 12 -3.51 -13.97 -17.50
C TYR A 12 -4.62 -13.39 -16.61
N LEU A 13 -5.86 -13.85 -16.77
CA LEU A 13 -7.00 -13.40 -15.95
C LEU A 13 -6.84 -13.83 -14.48
N ASP A 14 -6.34 -15.04 -14.22
CA ASP A 14 -6.05 -15.53 -12.89
C ASP A 14 -4.96 -14.69 -12.19
N ARG A 15 -3.96 -14.21 -12.95
CA ARG A 15 -2.92 -13.31 -12.43
C ARG A 15 -3.44 -11.90 -12.14
N LEU A 16 -4.34 -11.36 -12.97
CA LEU A 16 -4.96 -10.07 -12.71
C LEU A 16 -5.84 -10.13 -11.47
N ASN A 17 -6.72 -11.13 -11.37
CA ASN A 17 -7.55 -11.36 -10.20
C ASN A 17 -6.71 -11.54 -8.93
N SER A 18 -5.60 -12.28 -9.01
CA SER A 18 -4.69 -12.48 -7.89
C SER A 18 -4.07 -11.18 -7.39
N ARG A 19 -3.69 -10.26 -8.29
CA ARG A 19 -3.14 -8.94 -7.92
C ARG A 19 -4.21 -8.05 -7.28
N GLU A 20 -5.40 -7.99 -7.87
CA GLU A 20 -6.51 -7.22 -7.32
C GLU A 20 -6.91 -7.70 -5.93
N LEU A 21 -6.99 -9.01 -5.73
CA LEU A 21 -7.26 -9.61 -4.42
C LEU A 21 -6.13 -9.32 -3.42
N SER A 22 -4.86 -9.37 -3.85
CA SER A 22 -3.73 -9.05 -2.98
C SER A 22 -3.72 -7.60 -2.52
N VAL A 23 -4.10 -6.68 -3.40
CA VAL A 23 -4.21 -5.25 -3.05
C VAL A 23 -5.53 -4.94 -2.35
N GLY A 24 -6.63 -5.59 -2.77
CA GLY A 24 -8.00 -5.30 -2.36
C GLY A 24 -8.66 -4.21 -3.22
N ARG A 25 -8.05 -3.87 -4.39
CA ARG A 25 -8.51 -2.84 -5.32
C ARG A 25 -8.44 -3.32 -6.76
N LYS A 26 -9.29 -2.75 -7.60
CA LYS A 26 -9.28 -2.94 -9.05
C LYS A 26 -8.05 -2.27 -9.66
N LEU A 27 -7.38 -2.92 -10.60
CA LEU A 27 -6.16 -2.41 -11.23
C LEU A 27 -6.42 -1.30 -12.24
N ASP A 28 -7.56 -1.34 -12.91
CA ASP A 28 -7.95 -0.41 -13.96
C ASP A 28 -8.45 0.94 -13.43
N THR A 29 -9.24 0.93 -12.36
CA THR A 29 -9.89 2.12 -11.80
C THR A 29 -9.30 2.58 -10.47
N GLY A 30 -8.54 1.72 -9.77
CA GLY A 30 -8.09 1.99 -8.40
C GLY A 30 -9.21 1.88 -7.35
N ALA A 31 -10.45 1.58 -7.75
CA ALA A 31 -11.59 1.43 -6.85
C ALA A 31 -11.38 0.24 -5.88
N PRO A 32 -11.87 0.31 -4.63
CA PRO A 32 -11.98 -0.88 -3.79
C PRO A 32 -12.75 -1.99 -4.54
N LEU A 33 -12.50 -3.26 -4.25
CA LEU A 33 -13.24 -4.36 -4.88
C LEU A 33 -14.76 -4.28 -4.64
N THR A 34 -15.16 -3.58 -3.59
CA THR A 34 -16.56 -3.30 -3.22
C THR A 34 -17.10 -1.97 -3.77
N GLY A 35 -16.28 -1.22 -4.52
CA GLY A 35 -16.61 0.10 -5.05
C GLY A 35 -16.49 0.21 -6.57
N THR A 36 -16.72 1.39 -7.08
CA THR A 36 -16.65 1.74 -8.52
C THR A 36 -15.70 2.89 -8.82
N ASP A 37 -15.41 3.75 -7.83
CA ASP A 37 -14.53 4.89 -7.93
C ASP A 37 -13.33 4.75 -6.98
N GLU A 38 -12.19 5.34 -7.32
CA GLU A 38 -10.95 5.30 -6.51
C GLU A 38 -11.18 5.83 -5.08
N HIS A 39 -12.05 6.81 -4.93
CA HIS A 39 -12.33 7.45 -3.65
C HIS A 39 -13.46 6.82 -2.85
N ASP A 40 -14.09 5.75 -3.38
CA ASP A 40 -15.10 5.00 -2.64
C ASP A 40 -14.51 4.41 -1.35
N LEU A 41 -15.35 4.35 -0.33
CA LEU A 41 -14.99 3.67 0.92
C LEU A 41 -15.06 2.16 0.71
N ALA A 42 -14.01 1.47 1.14
CA ALA A 42 -13.97 0.01 1.12
C ALA A 42 -14.92 -0.57 2.18
N ASP A 43 -15.81 -1.47 1.76
CA ASP A 43 -16.63 -2.27 2.67
C ASP A 43 -15.94 -3.61 2.95
N PHE A 44 -15.29 -3.70 4.11
CA PHE A 44 -14.59 -4.92 4.54
C PHE A 44 -15.53 -6.02 5.06
N THR A 45 -16.85 -5.75 5.13
CA THR A 45 -17.86 -6.71 5.59
C THR A 45 -18.63 -7.36 4.45
N ALA A 46 -18.49 -6.83 3.23
CA ALA A 46 -19.20 -7.33 2.06
C ALA A 46 -18.78 -8.78 1.72
N MET A 47 -19.78 -9.62 1.48
CA MET A 47 -19.61 -11.01 1.08
C MET A 47 -20.07 -11.21 -0.36
N ASN A 48 -19.44 -12.14 -1.06
CA ASN A 48 -19.89 -12.58 -2.39
C ASN A 48 -21.03 -13.62 -2.30
N GLU A 49 -21.54 -14.05 -3.45
CA GLU A 49 -22.67 -15.01 -3.55
C GLU A 49 -22.39 -16.36 -2.87
N VAL A 50 -21.13 -16.74 -2.69
CA VAL A 50 -20.73 -17.99 -2.03
C VAL A 50 -20.33 -17.80 -0.57
N GLY A 51 -20.54 -16.60 -0.01
CA GLY A 51 -20.29 -16.29 1.40
C GLY A 51 -18.82 -16.05 1.77
N LEU A 52 -17.97 -15.73 0.78
CA LEU A 52 -16.58 -15.32 1.02
C LEU A 52 -16.47 -13.78 1.00
N PRO A 53 -15.54 -13.17 1.78
CA PRO A 53 -15.29 -11.75 1.72
C PRO A 53 -14.93 -11.29 0.29
N VAL A 54 -15.54 -10.20 -0.16
CA VAL A 54 -15.19 -9.57 -1.46
C VAL A 54 -13.78 -9.01 -1.41
N ILE A 55 -13.42 -8.36 -0.29
CA ILE A 55 -12.05 -7.92 -0.01
C ILE A 55 -11.44 -8.93 0.97
N PRO A 56 -10.43 -9.73 0.57
CA PRO A 56 -9.80 -10.69 1.47
C PRO A 56 -9.22 -10.01 2.73
N ALA A 57 -9.30 -10.68 3.86
CA ALA A 57 -8.75 -10.16 5.13
C ALA A 57 -7.24 -9.96 5.08
N GLU A 58 -6.54 -10.71 4.23
CA GLU A 58 -5.09 -10.66 3.98
C GLU A 58 -4.71 -9.67 2.87
N SER A 59 -5.68 -8.99 2.26
CA SER A 59 -5.38 -7.95 1.26
C SER A 59 -4.68 -6.75 1.88
N HIS A 60 -3.85 -6.07 1.10
CA HIS A 60 -3.08 -4.92 1.56
C HIS A 60 -3.96 -3.85 2.22
N ILE A 61 -5.08 -3.45 1.58
CA ILE A 61 -5.95 -2.42 2.15
C ILE A 61 -6.66 -2.88 3.43
N ALA A 62 -7.00 -4.16 3.56
CA ALA A 62 -7.62 -4.69 4.79
C ALA A 62 -6.59 -4.74 5.93
N ARG A 63 -5.37 -5.20 5.66
CA ARG A 63 -4.29 -5.26 6.66
C ARG A 63 -3.79 -3.87 7.06
N ALA A 64 -3.72 -2.92 6.13
CA ALA A 64 -3.34 -1.53 6.40
C ALA A 64 -4.46 -0.73 7.11
N HIS A 65 -5.72 -1.17 6.99
CA HIS A 65 -6.85 -0.48 7.63
C HIS A 65 -6.75 -0.57 9.16
N SER A 66 -6.98 0.55 9.83
CA SER A 66 -7.11 0.60 11.28
C SER A 66 -8.39 1.34 11.67
N SER A 67 -9.17 0.75 12.57
CA SER A 67 -10.28 1.41 13.24
C SER A 67 -9.81 2.34 14.38
N ASN A 68 -8.54 2.24 14.76
CA ASN A 68 -7.94 3.05 15.81
C ASN A 68 -7.43 4.37 15.23
N ARG A 69 -8.08 5.48 15.57
CA ARG A 69 -7.69 6.83 15.13
C ARG A 69 -6.28 7.23 15.55
N SER A 70 -5.73 6.62 16.61
CA SER A 70 -4.36 6.89 17.03
C SER A 70 -3.29 6.36 16.04
N GLU A 71 -3.67 5.50 15.12
CA GLU A 71 -2.79 4.96 14.07
C GLU A 71 -2.85 5.75 12.76
N THR A 72 -3.42 6.96 12.77
CA THR A 72 -3.49 7.81 11.56
C THR A 72 -2.12 8.31 11.14
N ILE A 73 -1.76 8.10 9.88
CA ILE A 73 -0.54 8.59 9.24
C ILE A 73 -0.88 9.37 7.97
N LEU A 74 -0.07 10.38 7.62
CA LEU A 74 -0.15 11.04 6.31
C LEU A 74 0.80 10.34 5.34
N ARG A 75 0.27 9.74 4.29
CA ARG A 75 1.03 8.98 3.28
C ARG A 75 1.34 9.84 2.06
N ARG A 76 2.59 9.79 1.59
CA ARG A 76 3.05 10.43 0.35
C ARG A 76 3.88 9.44 -0.45
N PRO A 77 3.24 8.51 -1.18
CA PRO A 77 3.96 7.55 -2.02
C PRO A 77 4.46 8.21 -3.32
N TYR A 78 5.60 7.76 -3.81
CA TYR A 78 6.21 8.18 -5.07
C TYR A 78 6.67 6.95 -5.84
N ASN A 79 6.14 6.73 -7.03
CA ASN A 79 6.61 5.69 -7.93
C ASN A 79 7.94 6.09 -8.56
N TYR A 80 8.82 5.12 -8.78
CA TYR A 80 10.00 5.27 -9.62
C TYR A 80 10.06 4.13 -10.62
N ASP A 81 10.71 4.39 -11.75
CA ASP A 81 10.94 3.42 -12.83
C ASP A 81 12.30 3.76 -13.47
N ASP A 82 13.34 3.14 -12.92
CA ASP A 82 14.72 3.36 -13.34
C ASP A 82 15.17 2.29 -14.33
N THR A 83 16.28 2.55 -15.02
CA THR A 83 16.87 1.58 -15.94
C THR A 83 17.30 0.32 -15.18
N PRO A 84 16.81 -0.88 -15.58
CA PRO A 84 17.24 -2.12 -14.96
C PRO A 84 18.74 -2.36 -15.12
N GLN A 85 19.37 -2.97 -14.12
CA GLN A 85 20.76 -3.41 -14.24
C GLN A 85 20.86 -4.62 -15.19
N PRO A 86 22.06 -4.91 -15.76
CA PRO A 86 22.24 -6.08 -16.62
C PRO A 86 21.80 -7.37 -15.91
N GLY A 87 20.83 -8.07 -16.51
CA GLY A 87 20.24 -9.30 -15.95
C GLY A 87 18.97 -9.11 -15.13
N GLU A 88 18.57 -7.87 -14.84
CA GLU A 88 17.30 -7.55 -14.21
C GLU A 88 16.19 -7.31 -15.24
N ILE A 89 14.96 -7.66 -14.91
CA ILE A 89 13.78 -7.45 -15.77
C ILE A 89 13.21 -6.04 -15.58
N SER A 90 13.30 -5.50 -14.36
CA SER A 90 12.72 -4.21 -13.99
C SER A 90 13.46 -3.62 -12.80
N ASN A 91 13.53 -2.29 -12.72
CA ASN A 91 13.98 -1.53 -11.55
C ASN A 91 12.92 -0.48 -11.22
N SER A 92 11.69 -0.95 -11.04
CA SER A 92 10.53 -0.12 -10.68
C SER A 92 10.13 -0.36 -9.24
N GLY A 93 9.67 0.67 -8.57
CA GLY A 93 9.25 0.53 -7.18
C GLY A 93 8.50 1.74 -6.62
N LEU A 94 8.36 1.74 -5.30
CA LEU A 94 7.65 2.76 -4.55
C LEU A 94 8.53 3.30 -3.42
N LEU A 95 8.76 4.61 -3.42
CA LEU A 95 9.25 5.33 -2.26
C LEU A 95 8.06 5.71 -1.39
N PHE A 96 7.88 4.99 -0.29
CA PHE A 96 6.78 5.22 0.63
C PHE A 96 7.20 6.16 1.75
N ALA A 97 6.76 7.42 1.68
CA ALA A 97 6.94 8.39 2.77
C ALA A 97 5.67 8.44 3.65
N ALA A 98 5.85 8.32 4.95
CA ALA A 98 4.78 8.43 5.94
C ALA A 98 5.15 9.47 7.01
N TYR A 99 4.25 10.43 7.24
CA TYR A 99 4.43 11.50 8.22
C TYR A 99 3.52 11.25 9.41
N GLN A 100 4.08 11.24 10.59
CA GLN A 100 3.39 11.03 11.86
C GLN A 100 4.16 11.66 13.02
N ALA A 101 3.46 11.91 14.13
CA ALA A 101 4.07 12.45 15.34
C ALA A 101 4.83 11.38 16.14
N ASP A 102 4.34 10.14 16.14
CA ASP A 102 4.91 9.02 16.89
C ASP A 102 4.92 7.75 16.01
N PRO A 103 6.07 7.40 15.39
CA PRO A 103 6.19 6.22 14.54
C PRO A 103 5.85 4.91 15.27
N VAL A 104 6.14 4.83 16.57
CA VAL A 104 5.90 3.60 17.36
C VAL A 104 4.42 3.37 17.58
N ARG A 105 3.64 4.43 17.82
CA ARG A 105 2.20 4.33 18.07
C ARG A 105 1.37 4.33 16.80
N GLN A 106 1.84 4.99 15.74
CA GLN A 106 1.06 5.21 14.53
C GLN A 106 1.46 4.25 13.40
N TYR A 107 2.73 4.22 13.02
CA TYR A 107 3.21 3.44 11.89
C TYR A 107 3.49 1.96 12.24
N LEU A 108 4.16 1.70 13.36
CA LEU A 108 4.62 0.36 13.72
C LEU A 108 3.50 -0.67 13.81
N PRO A 109 2.31 -0.39 14.40
CA PRO A 109 1.21 -1.36 14.42
C PRO A 109 0.68 -1.72 13.02
N ILE A 110 0.63 -0.73 12.11
CA ILE A 110 0.25 -0.96 10.71
C ILE A 110 1.28 -1.86 10.04
N GLN A 111 2.55 -1.55 10.20
CA GLN A 111 3.65 -2.32 9.60
C GLN A 111 3.72 -3.76 10.12
N GLN A 112 3.43 -3.98 11.40
CA GLN A 112 3.35 -5.33 11.98
C GLN A 112 2.23 -6.15 11.33
N ARG A 113 1.02 -5.59 11.19
CA ARG A 113 -0.09 -6.26 10.51
C ARG A 113 0.25 -6.61 9.05
N LEU A 114 0.91 -5.70 8.35
CA LEU A 114 1.35 -5.93 6.96
C LEU A 114 2.42 -7.02 6.88
N ALA A 115 3.39 -7.01 7.80
CA ALA A 115 4.46 -8.02 7.83
C ALA A 115 3.94 -9.43 8.11
N GLU A 116 2.88 -9.56 8.92
CA GLU A 116 2.33 -10.85 9.31
C GLU A 116 1.62 -11.59 8.18
N GLN A 117 0.74 -10.92 7.43
CA GLN A 117 -0.19 -11.60 6.52
C GLN A 117 -0.59 -10.79 5.28
N ASP A 118 0.18 -9.78 4.88
CA ASP A 118 -0.16 -9.02 3.67
C ASP A 118 0.19 -9.83 2.41
N MET A 119 -0.82 -10.18 1.61
CA MET A 119 -0.62 -10.88 0.32
C MET A 119 0.24 -10.08 -0.66
N LEU A 120 0.31 -8.75 -0.52
CA LEU A 120 1.16 -7.91 -1.37
C LEU A 120 2.66 -8.24 -1.21
N ASN A 121 3.07 -8.82 -0.07
CA ASN A 121 4.44 -9.28 0.17
C ASN A 121 4.91 -10.34 -0.84
N THR A 122 3.99 -11.01 -1.53
CA THR A 122 4.31 -11.93 -2.65
C THR A 122 4.89 -11.18 -3.87
N TRP A 123 4.54 -9.91 -4.03
CA TRP A 123 4.86 -9.10 -5.20
C TRP A 123 5.92 -8.03 -4.96
N THR A 124 6.20 -7.72 -3.68
CA THR A 124 7.07 -6.62 -3.29
C THR A 124 8.20 -7.09 -2.38
N VAL A 125 9.36 -6.47 -2.52
CA VAL A 125 10.53 -6.72 -1.67
C VAL A 125 10.96 -5.39 -1.06
N PRO A 126 10.93 -5.23 0.28
CA PRO A 126 11.47 -4.06 0.93
C PRO A 126 13.00 -3.99 0.74
N ILE A 127 13.50 -2.89 0.20
CA ILE A 127 14.93 -2.70 -0.09
C ILE A 127 15.63 -1.76 0.90
N GLY A 128 14.87 -1.03 1.72
CA GLY A 128 15.42 -0.14 2.72
C GLY A 128 14.35 0.64 3.48
N SER A 129 14.72 1.16 4.64
CA SER A 129 13.90 2.09 5.42
C SER A 129 14.79 3.04 6.21
N ALA A 130 14.27 4.24 6.49
CA ALA A 130 14.92 5.23 7.35
C ALA A 130 13.86 6.05 8.09
N VAL A 131 14.22 6.58 9.24
CA VAL A 131 13.40 7.48 10.04
C VAL A 131 14.11 8.82 10.14
N PHE A 132 13.37 9.89 9.89
CA PHE A 132 13.88 11.25 9.94
C PHE A 132 13.07 12.08 10.95
N ALA A 133 13.75 12.87 11.77
CA ALA A 133 13.12 13.92 12.54
C ALA A 133 12.87 15.12 11.63
N ILE A 134 11.65 15.65 11.64
CA ILE A 134 11.31 16.89 10.94
C ILE A 134 11.20 17.98 11.99
N PRO A 135 12.16 18.92 12.05
CA PRO A 135 12.09 20.01 13.00
C PRO A 135 10.90 20.94 12.72
N PRO A 136 10.35 21.60 13.73
CA PRO A 136 9.30 22.60 13.53
C PRO A 136 9.81 23.77 12.71
N GLY A 137 8.89 24.52 12.10
CA GLY A 137 9.20 25.79 11.44
C GLY A 137 9.76 26.82 12.43
N CYS A 138 10.48 27.80 11.92
CA CYS A 138 11.03 28.91 12.70
C CYS A 138 10.11 30.13 12.72
N GLN A 139 10.29 31.01 13.68
CA GLN A 139 9.73 32.37 13.70
C GLN A 139 10.53 33.28 12.76
N GLU A 140 9.97 34.44 12.43
CA GLU A 140 10.66 35.46 11.63
C GLU A 140 12.00 35.84 12.29
N GLY A 141 13.09 35.80 11.52
CA GLY A 141 14.44 36.03 12.01
C GLY A 141 15.16 34.84 12.65
N GLY A 142 14.46 33.70 12.77
CA GLY A 142 15.05 32.46 13.26
C GLY A 142 15.42 31.47 12.12
N TYR A 143 15.84 30.27 12.50
CA TYR A 143 16.15 29.17 11.56
C TYR A 143 15.45 27.87 11.93
N ILE A 144 15.26 27.01 10.94
CA ILE A 144 14.59 25.71 11.12
C ILE A 144 15.38 24.85 12.11
N GLY A 145 14.70 24.33 13.14
CA GLY A 145 15.32 23.51 14.18
C GLY A 145 15.93 24.29 15.36
N GLN A 146 15.86 25.63 15.36
CA GLN A 146 16.40 26.47 16.44
C GLN A 146 15.94 26.02 17.82
N GLY A 147 14.61 25.80 18.00
CA GLY A 147 14.05 25.36 19.28
C GLY A 147 14.47 23.95 19.74
N ALA A 148 15.10 23.16 18.89
CA ALA A 148 15.64 21.85 19.25
C ALA A 148 17.17 21.86 19.45
N LEU A 149 17.86 22.91 19.03
CA LEU A 149 19.32 23.03 19.08
C LEU A 149 19.80 23.99 20.16
N GLU A 150 18.93 24.87 20.63
CA GLU A 150 19.27 25.93 21.61
C GLU A 150 18.59 25.71 22.98
N GLU A 151 18.13 24.48 23.30
CA GLU A 151 17.63 24.09 24.65
C GLU A 151 18.79 23.79 25.62
#